data_a799d3c14267b23a12e6ff4962a50dd6
#
_entry.id   a799d3c14267b23a12e6ff4962a50dd6
#
_cell.length_a   1.000
_cell.length_b   1.000
_cell.length_c   1.000
_cell.angle_alpha   90.00
_cell.angle_beta   90.00
_cell.angle_gamma   90.00
#
_symmetry.space_group_name_H-M   'P 1'
#
loop_
_entity.id
_entity.type
_entity.pdbx_description
1 polymer ?
#
loop_
_entity_poly.entity_id
_entity_poly.type
_entity_poly.pdbx_seq_one_letter_code
_entity_poly.pdbx_strand_id
1 'polypeptide(L)'
;MTLMSTDWKEHYTSHTTTAHEAVRTAIKSGDYLVFGHAVAAPVQIARALYDERDHFSNLKVFHMLYFGEPWHLRPEMKGHVHPILNFLDKNSRPAYTERRVDFLPCYFHEVPNLLRTGGFPIDVAIVQVSQPNEEGYCSFGVSCDYTKCAAEVAPIVIAEVNKQMPFIGGDNLIHVSKLDYIVPTDEPLTEIPTAKIGPTEKRIGEICAELINDGDTLQIGIGAIPDAVLQCLGDRKDLGLHTEMFTDGVMHMMRSGNITGARKTLHPYKVASSIIMGSRELYEFVNNNEMIEMYPVDHMNDPYVVGQNDNMVSINSCLEIDLCGQVASE
;
A
#
# COMPACT_ATOMS: atom_id res chain seq x y z
N MET A 1 -29.87 -15.08 -8.44
CA MET A 1 -30.55 -13.85 -8.01
C MET A 1 -29.94 -12.72 -8.80
N THR A 2 -30.52 -12.47 -9.97
CA THR A 2 -30.03 -11.53 -10.98
C THR A 2 -30.73 -10.20 -10.73
N LEU A 3 -30.12 -9.30 -10.02
CA LEU A 3 -30.52 -7.89 -9.91
C LEU A 3 -29.31 -7.09 -9.43
N MET A 4 -28.63 -6.46 -10.35
CA MET A 4 -28.01 -5.14 -10.27
C MET A 4 -27.07 -4.93 -11.46
N SER A 5 -27.61 -4.95 -12.68
CA SER A 5 -27.05 -4.07 -13.69
C SER A 5 -27.75 -2.70 -13.55
N THR A 6 -27.73 -2.10 -12.40
CA THR A 6 -27.80 -0.66 -12.33
C THR A 6 -26.59 -0.21 -13.13
N ASP A 7 -26.81 0.53 -14.16
CA ASP A 7 -25.74 0.90 -15.10
C ASP A 7 -24.65 1.62 -14.28
N TRP A 8 -23.59 0.87 -13.91
CA TRP A 8 -22.48 1.41 -13.11
C TRP A 8 -21.88 2.64 -13.79
N LYS A 9 -22.05 2.76 -15.11
CA LYS A 9 -21.63 3.92 -15.90
C LYS A 9 -22.47 5.17 -15.59
N GLU A 10 -23.76 5.00 -15.29
CA GLU A 10 -24.61 6.09 -14.83
C GLU A 10 -24.17 6.56 -13.45
N HIS A 11 -23.91 5.62 -12.52
CA HIS A 11 -23.38 5.96 -11.21
C HIS A 11 -22.03 6.67 -11.34
N TYR A 12 -21.07 6.12 -12.12
CA TYR A 12 -19.78 6.74 -12.35
C TYR A 12 -19.92 8.18 -12.84
N THR A 13 -20.77 8.41 -13.86
CA THR A 13 -20.97 9.73 -14.44
C THR A 13 -21.59 10.72 -13.48
N SER A 14 -22.62 10.28 -12.71
CA SER A 14 -23.36 11.16 -11.78
C SER A 14 -22.56 11.50 -10.52
N HIS A 15 -21.57 10.68 -10.13
CA HIS A 15 -20.69 10.90 -8.98
C HIS A 15 -19.32 11.47 -9.36
N THR A 16 -19.08 11.68 -10.66
CA THR A 16 -17.85 12.34 -11.15
C THR A 16 -17.88 13.82 -10.80
N THR A 17 -16.79 14.28 -10.17
CA THR A 17 -16.63 15.65 -9.73
C THR A 17 -15.16 16.08 -9.77
N THR A 18 -14.86 17.32 -9.39
CA THR A 18 -13.49 17.81 -9.20
C THR A 18 -12.99 17.50 -7.78
N ALA A 19 -11.68 17.44 -7.60
CA ALA A 19 -11.08 17.23 -6.27
C ALA A 19 -11.51 18.32 -5.27
N HIS A 20 -11.52 19.58 -5.68
CA HIS A 20 -11.96 20.72 -4.84
C HIS A 20 -13.43 20.59 -4.43
N GLU A 21 -14.31 20.22 -5.35
CA GLU A 21 -15.74 20.07 -5.05
C GLU A 21 -15.98 18.86 -4.12
N ALA A 22 -15.33 17.73 -4.35
CA ALA A 22 -15.39 16.57 -3.47
C ALA A 22 -14.98 16.94 -2.03
N VAL A 23 -13.83 17.61 -1.88
CA VAL A 23 -13.30 18.06 -0.58
C VAL A 23 -14.28 19.01 0.12
N ARG A 24 -14.79 20.04 -0.56
CA ARG A 24 -15.71 21.02 0.03
C ARG A 24 -17.05 20.43 0.44
N THR A 25 -17.53 19.43 -0.30
CA THR A 25 -18.86 18.85 -0.09
C THR A 25 -18.86 17.74 0.94
N ALA A 26 -17.84 16.85 0.86
CA ALA A 26 -17.80 15.64 1.66
C ALA A 26 -17.16 15.83 3.04
N ILE A 27 -16.19 16.75 3.19
CA ILE A 27 -15.36 16.85 4.38
C ILE A 27 -15.82 17.99 5.28
N LYS A 28 -15.89 17.72 6.59
CA LYS A 28 -16.29 18.68 7.62
C LYS A 28 -15.20 18.85 8.67
N SER A 29 -15.17 20.02 9.31
CA SER A 29 -14.25 20.25 10.44
C SER A 29 -14.40 19.17 11.51
N GLY A 30 -13.28 18.63 11.95
CA GLY A 30 -13.22 17.59 12.97
C GLY A 30 -13.27 16.16 12.44
N ASP A 31 -13.57 15.93 11.15
CA ASP A 31 -13.64 14.58 10.55
C ASP A 31 -12.32 13.81 10.67
N TYR A 32 -12.46 12.50 10.77
CA TYR A 32 -11.38 11.53 10.69
C TYR A 32 -11.27 11.00 9.26
N LEU A 33 -10.17 11.34 8.61
CA LEU A 33 -9.86 10.94 7.25
C LEU A 33 -8.85 9.79 7.28
N VAL A 34 -9.11 8.70 6.58
CA VAL A 34 -8.10 7.66 6.30
C VAL A 34 -7.66 7.81 4.85
N PHE A 35 -6.36 8.02 4.68
CA PHE A 35 -5.77 8.40 3.40
C PHE A 35 -5.06 7.22 2.74
N GLY A 36 -5.13 7.14 1.41
CA GLY A 36 -4.42 6.14 0.62
C GLY A 36 -2.93 6.11 0.91
N HIS A 37 -2.32 4.94 0.78
CA HIS A 37 -1.01 4.61 1.30
C HIS A 37 0.09 4.68 0.22
N ALA A 38 1.28 5.04 0.66
CA ALA A 38 2.52 4.98 -0.11
C ALA A 38 2.43 5.69 -1.47
N VAL A 39 2.77 4.99 -2.56
CA VAL A 39 2.72 5.51 -3.94
C VAL A 39 1.30 5.56 -4.51
N ALA A 40 0.33 4.91 -3.85
CA ALA A 40 -1.08 4.99 -4.18
C ALA A 40 -1.82 6.14 -3.46
N ALA A 41 -1.11 7.05 -2.81
CA ALA A 41 -1.73 8.22 -2.19
C ALA A 41 -2.41 9.12 -3.24
N PRO A 42 -3.67 9.56 -3.00
CA PRO A 42 -4.44 10.37 -3.94
C PRO A 42 -3.93 11.81 -3.98
N VAL A 43 -3.16 12.14 -5.01
CA VAL A 43 -2.40 13.40 -5.12
C VAL A 43 -3.28 14.61 -5.40
N GLN A 44 -4.30 14.47 -6.23
CA GLN A 44 -5.20 15.59 -6.58
C GLN A 44 -6.07 16.00 -5.39
N ILE A 45 -6.57 15.01 -4.64
CA ILE A 45 -7.37 15.27 -3.42
C ILE A 45 -6.45 15.86 -2.34
N ALA A 46 -5.21 15.39 -2.22
CA ALA A 46 -4.22 15.96 -1.31
C ALA A 46 -3.94 17.45 -1.59
N ARG A 47 -3.79 17.82 -2.86
CA ARG A 47 -3.63 19.22 -3.29
C ARG A 47 -4.89 20.03 -2.97
N ALA A 48 -6.08 19.50 -3.26
CA ALA A 48 -7.35 20.16 -2.95
C ALA A 48 -7.52 20.38 -1.45
N LEU A 49 -7.17 19.41 -0.60
CA LEU A 49 -7.18 19.57 0.87
C LEU A 49 -6.27 20.71 1.34
N TYR A 50 -5.09 20.81 0.75
CA TYR A 50 -4.17 21.91 1.06
C TYR A 50 -4.71 23.27 0.60
N ASP A 51 -5.26 23.36 -0.61
CA ASP A 51 -5.77 24.61 -1.18
C ASP A 51 -7.04 25.08 -0.46
N GLU A 52 -7.89 24.14 -0.03
CA GLU A 52 -9.17 24.41 0.67
C GLU A 52 -9.03 24.45 2.20
N ARG A 53 -7.82 24.46 2.76
CA ARG A 53 -7.57 24.34 4.21
C ARG A 53 -8.37 25.31 5.07
N ASP A 54 -8.66 26.50 4.56
CA ASP A 54 -9.41 27.52 5.29
C ASP A 54 -10.91 27.18 5.47
N HIS A 55 -11.42 26.14 4.78
CA HIS A 55 -12.78 25.65 4.92
C HIS A 55 -12.97 24.73 6.12
N PHE A 56 -11.88 24.15 6.66
CA PHE A 56 -11.96 23.20 7.75
C PHE A 56 -10.91 23.44 8.83
N SER A 57 -11.21 22.93 10.02
CA SER A 57 -10.32 22.95 11.16
C SER A 57 -10.32 21.57 11.83
N ASN A 58 -9.18 21.24 12.44
CA ASN A 58 -9.04 20.06 13.29
C ASN A 58 -9.37 18.71 12.61
N LEU A 59 -9.14 18.59 11.30
CA LEU A 59 -9.21 17.30 10.62
C LEU A 59 -8.19 16.34 11.21
N LYS A 60 -8.55 15.09 11.42
CA LYS A 60 -7.63 14.01 11.80
C LYS A 60 -7.31 13.21 10.56
N VAL A 61 -6.03 13.11 10.19
CA VAL A 61 -5.61 12.42 8.96
C VAL A 61 -4.72 11.24 9.32
N PHE A 62 -5.21 10.03 9.10
CA PHE A 62 -4.45 8.81 9.27
C PHE A 62 -3.82 8.36 7.95
N HIS A 63 -2.56 8.06 7.99
CA HIS A 63 -1.85 7.26 6.99
C HIS A 63 -0.59 6.64 7.63
N MET A 64 0.02 5.65 6.95
CA MET A 64 1.28 5.06 7.39
C MET A 64 2.46 5.76 6.69
N LEU A 65 2.56 5.64 5.37
CA LEU A 65 3.59 6.28 4.54
C LEU A 65 2.93 7.15 3.46
N TYR A 66 3.59 8.22 3.10
CA TYR A 66 3.16 9.11 2.02
C TYR A 66 4.34 9.48 1.13
N PHE A 67 4.34 8.98 -0.10
CA PHE A 67 5.33 9.32 -1.11
C PHE A 67 4.79 10.40 -2.03
N GLY A 68 5.12 11.62 -1.74
CA GLY A 68 4.70 12.82 -2.44
C GLY A 68 5.08 14.04 -1.65
N GLU A 69 4.55 15.20 -2.03
CA GLU A 69 4.75 16.38 -1.24
C GLU A 69 3.98 16.29 0.09
N PRO A 70 4.64 16.38 1.25
CA PRO A 70 3.99 16.14 2.55
C PRO A 70 3.13 17.34 2.98
N TRP A 71 2.06 17.61 2.25
CA TRP A 71 1.15 18.76 2.43
C TRP A 71 0.64 18.89 3.87
N HIS A 72 0.28 17.76 4.49
CA HIS A 72 -0.28 17.68 5.85
C HIS A 72 0.73 18.00 6.96
N LEU A 73 2.05 17.95 6.66
CA LEU A 73 3.13 18.28 7.60
C LEU A 73 3.58 19.74 7.52
N ARG A 74 3.11 20.50 6.55
CA ARG A 74 3.48 21.89 6.37
C ARG A 74 3.04 22.76 7.56
N PRO A 75 3.85 23.73 8.02
CA PRO A 75 3.53 24.57 9.18
C PRO A 75 2.18 25.28 9.09
N GLU A 76 1.78 25.72 7.88
CA GLU A 76 0.52 26.39 7.61
C GLU A 76 -0.72 25.51 7.77
N MET A 77 -0.55 24.18 7.83
CA MET A 77 -1.64 23.24 8.11
C MET A 77 -1.97 23.13 9.60
N LYS A 78 -1.18 23.77 10.47
CA LYS A 78 -1.43 23.76 11.91
C LYS A 78 -2.80 24.36 12.25
N GLY A 79 -3.63 23.59 12.93
CA GLY A 79 -5.00 23.94 13.28
C GLY A 79 -6.04 23.53 12.25
N HIS A 80 -5.64 23.29 11.00
CA HIS A 80 -6.50 22.73 9.95
C HIS A 80 -6.46 21.20 9.94
N VAL A 81 -5.26 20.64 10.00
CA VAL A 81 -5.03 19.19 9.96
C VAL A 81 -4.15 18.75 11.12
N HIS A 82 -4.47 17.61 11.71
CA HIS A 82 -3.69 16.92 12.71
C HIS A 82 -3.39 15.48 12.22
N PRO A 83 -2.20 15.22 11.68
CA PRO A 83 -1.84 13.90 11.20
C PRO A 83 -1.68 12.90 12.36
N ILE A 84 -2.13 11.66 12.15
CA ILE A 84 -1.96 10.53 13.05
C ILE A 84 -1.30 9.44 12.23
N LEU A 85 -0.06 9.11 12.55
CA LEU A 85 0.80 8.27 11.73
C LEU A 85 1.13 6.95 12.44
N ASN A 86 1.06 5.86 11.71
CA ASN A 86 1.47 4.54 12.19
C ASN A 86 2.97 4.28 11.92
N PHE A 87 3.62 5.14 11.14
CA PHE A 87 5.06 5.10 10.87
C PHE A 87 5.63 6.52 10.78
N LEU A 88 6.80 6.77 11.41
CA LEU A 88 7.47 8.06 11.39
C LEU A 88 8.69 8.03 10.47
N ASP A 89 8.53 8.59 9.29
CA ASP A 89 9.60 8.75 8.31
C ASP A 89 10.47 10.01 8.57
N LYS A 90 11.47 10.24 7.71
CA LYS A 90 12.36 11.42 7.83
C LYS A 90 11.61 12.75 7.77
N ASN A 91 10.46 12.82 7.10
CA ASN A 91 9.68 14.06 6.92
C ASN A 91 8.77 14.31 8.13
N SER A 92 8.23 13.25 8.72
CA SER A 92 7.28 13.34 9.84
C SER A 92 7.95 13.46 11.22
N ARG A 93 9.18 12.93 11.40
CA ARG A 93 9.92 13.03 12.69
C ARG A 93 10.08 14.44 13.22
N PRO A 94 10.44 15.47 12.42
CA PRO A 94 10.49 16.85 12.92
C PRO A 94 9.12 17.35 13.41
N ALA A 95 8.06 17.09 12.64
CA ALA A 95 6.70 17.50 13.00
C ALA A 95 6.20 16.78 14.27
N TYR A 96 6.57 15.51 14.48
CA TYR A 96 6.32 14.77 15.70
C TYR A 96 7.03 15.40 16.92
N THR A 97 8.31 15.75 16.79
CA THR A 97 9.05 16.46 17.84
C THR A 97 8.42 17.81 18.19
N GLU A 98 7.86 18.51 17.20
CA GLU A 98 7.11 19.76 17.38
C GLU A 98 5.67 19.57 17.89
N ARG A 99 5.25 18.33 18.17
CA ARG A 99 3.89 17.94 18.61
C ARG A 99 2.79 18.38 17.63
N ARG A 100 3.07 18.29 16.33
CA ARG A 100 2.11 18.55 15.24
C ARG A 100 1.59 17.26 14.62
N VAL A 101 2.12 16.11 15.05
CA VAL A 101 1.78 14.77 14.59
C VAL A 101 1.65 13.86 15.80
N ASP A 102 0.65 13.01 15.81
CA ASP A 102 0.55 11.90 16.77
C ASP A 102 1.05 10.60 16.14
N PHE A 103 1.66 9.75 16.95
CA PHE A 103 2.05 8.40 16.56
C PHE A 103 1.06 7.38 17.11
N LEU A 104 0.53 6.51 16.26
CA LEU A 104 -0.35 5.41 16.62
C LEU A 104 0.44 4.11 16.62
N PRO A 105 0.94 3.63 17.76
CA PRO A 105 1.65 2.35 17.85
C PRO A 105 0.68 1.19 17.63
N CYS A 106 0.85 0.49 16.53
CA CYS A 106 -0.01 -0.64 16.16
C CYS A 106 0.75 -1.50 15.14
N TYR A 107 0.67 -2.82 15.23
CA TYR A 107 1.16 -3.66 14.15
C TYR A 107 0.39 -3.40 12.86
N PHE A 108 1.09 -3.41 11.74
CA PHE A 108 0.48 -3.00 10.48
C PHE A 108 -0.72 -3.87 10.11
N HIS A 109 -0.66 -5.17 10.34
CA HIS A 109 -1.79 -6.08 10.10
C HIS A 109 -3.00 -5.88 11.03
N GLU A 110 -2.84 -5.15 12.13
CA GLU A 110 -3.94 -4.83 13.05
C GLU A 110 -4.71 -3.56 12.66
N VAL A 111 -4.14 -2.71 11.79
CA VAL A 111 -4.78 -1.46 11.36
C VAL A 111 -6.19 -1.70 10.77
N PRO A 112 -6.43 -2.67 9.87
CA PRO A 112 -7.78 -2.96 9.39
C PRO A 112 -8.76 -3.29 10.52
N ASN A 113 -8.31 -4.02 11.55
CA ASN A 113 -9.15 -4.35 12.70
C ASN A 113 -9.48 -3.12 13.56
N LEU A 114 -8.54 -2.19 13.73
CA LEU A 114 -8.82 -0.91 14.40
C LEU A 114 -9.93 -0.12 13.70
N LEU A 115 -9.93 -0.10 12.37
CA LEU A 115 -10.95 0.56 11.56
C LEU A 115 -12.31 -0.16 11.67
N ARG A 116 -12.35 -1.49 11.52
CA ARG A 116 -13.59 -2.28 11.59
C ARG A 116 -14.27 -2.24 12.95
N THR A 117 -13.49 -2.20 14.01
CA THR A 117 -14.01 -2.21 15.40
C THR A 117 -14.30 -0.82 15.95
N GLY A 118 -13.97 0.25 15.21
CA GLY A 118 -14.10 1.63 15.65
C GLY A 118 -13.05 2.03 16.69
N GLY A 119 -11.98 1.25 16.86
CA GLY A 119 -10.82 1.61 17.69
C GLY A 119 -10.10 2.85 17.15
N PHE A 120 -10.14 3.06 15.84
CA PHE A 120 -9.85 4.32 15.18
C PHE A 120 -11.10 4.77 14.41
N PRO A 121 -11.67 5.96 14.71
CA PRO A 121 -12.82 6.48 13.98
C PRO A 121 -12.48 6.77 12.51
N ILE A 122 -13.46 6.63 11.63
CA ILE A 122 -13.35 7.01 10.22
C ILE A 122 -14.66 7.63 9.76
N ASP A 123 -14.56 8.84 9.20
CA ASP A 123 -15.70 9.55 8.58
C ASP A 123 -15.57 9.50 7.06
N VAL A 124 -14.34 9.63 6.52
CA VAL A 124 -14.08 9.64 5.08
C VAL A 124 -12.86 8.81 4.75
N ALA A 125 -13.01 7.86 3.82
CA ALA A 125 -11.88 7.19 3.17
C ALA A 125 -11.52 7.94 1.89
N ILE A 126 -10.24 8.25 1.71
CA ILE A 126 -9.70 8.95 0.54
C ILE A 126 -8.70 8.02 -0.14
N VAL A 127 -9.09 7.47 -1.29
CA VAL A 127 -8.36 6.37 -1.95
C VAL A 127 -8.00 6.70 -3.38
N GLN A 128 -7.02 5.99 -3.93
CA GLN A 128 -6.72 6.00 -5.36
C GLN A 128 -6.94 4.60 -5.92
N VAL A 129 -7.62 4.51 -7.06
CA VAL A 129 -7.99 3.25 -7.70
C VAL A 129 -7.77 3.30 -9.21
N SER A 130 -7.74 2.15 -9.87
CA SER A 130 -7.66 2.03 -11.32
C SER A 130 -8.96 2.49 -12.02
N GLN A 131 -8.92 2.59 -13.35
CA GLN A 131 -10.15 2.64 -14.15
C GLN A 131 -11.01 1.39 -13.88
N PRO A 132 -12.35 1.52 -13.93
CA PRO A 132 -13.23 0.38 -13.79
C PRO A 132 -13.11 -0.58 -15.00
N ASN A 133 -13.18 -1.88 -14.73
CA ASN A 133 -13.30 -2.90 -15.74
C ASN A 133 -14.71 -2.92 -16.36
N GLU A 134 -14.98 -3.89 -17.25
CA GLU A 134 -16.28 -4.02 -17.93
C GLU A 134 -17.45 -4.29 -16.96
N GLU A 135 -17.19 -4.84 -15.79
CA GLU A 135 -18.16 -5.14 -14.74
C GLU A 135 -18.33 -4.00 -13.73
N GLY A 136 -17.57 -2.90 -13.86
CA GLY A 136 -17.60 -1.75 -12.96
C GLY A 136 -16.73 -1.88 -11.71
N TYR A 137 -15.81 -2.84 -11.66
CA TYR A 137 -14.84 -2.95 -10.57
C TYR A 137 -13.57 -2.14 -10.88
N CYS A 138 -13.16 -1.32 -9.92
CA CYS A 138 -11.85 -0.71 -9.86
C CYS A 138 -10.92 -1.57 -8.99
N SER A 139 -9.62 -1.58 -9.30
CA SER A 139 -8.59 -2.16 -8.45
C SER A 139 -7.99 -1.08 -7.55
N PHE A 140 -7.69 -1.37 -6.28
CA PHE A 140 -6.83 -0.51 -5.46
C PHE A 140 -5.39 -0.46 -6.00
N GLY A 141 -5.11 -1.25 -7.03
CA GLY A 141 -3.85 -1.24 -7.75
C GLY A 141 -2.70 -1.67 -6.85
N VAL A 142 -1.76 -0.76 -6.65
CA VAL A 142 -0.48 -1.04 -6.00
C VAL A 142 -0.51 -0.97 -4.47
N SER A 143 -1.66 -0.70 -3.83
CA SER A 143 -1.74 -0.61 -2.35
C SER A 143 -3.17 -0.84 -1.89
N CYS A 144 -3.46 -2.06 -1.42
CA CYS A 144 -4.78 -2.41 -0.85
C CYS A 144 -4.76 -2.59 0.68
N ASP A 145 -3.62 -2.70 1.28
CA ASP A 145 -3.26 -2.90 2.67
C ASP A 145 -4.40 -2.64 3.69
N TYR A 146 -4.44 -1.48 4.37
CA TYR A 146 -5.58 -0.99 5.14
C TYR A 146 -6.56 -0.18 4.29
N THR A 147 -6.14 0.24 3.10
CA THR A 147 -6.86 1.17 2.22
C THR A 147 -8.20 0.59 1.78
N LYS A 148 -8.22 -0.70 1.41
CA LYS A 148 -9.46 -1.41 1.07
C LYS A 148 -10.43 -1.45 2.26
N CYS A 149 -9.94 -1.84 3.44
CA CYS A 149 -10.75 -1.87 4.65
C CYS A 149 -11.32 -0.48 4.98
N ALA A 150 -10.51 0.57 4.87
CA ALA A 150 -10.97 1.95 5.07
C ALA A 150 -12.14 2.30 4.15
N ALA A 151 -12.03 1.97 2.85
CA ALA A 151 -13.11 2.21 1.88
C ALA A 151 -14.36 1.34 2.10
N GLU A 152 -14.23 0.17 2.74
CA GLU A 152 -15.36 -0.69 3.07
C GLU A 152 -16.14 -0.25 4.31
N VAL A 153 -15.49 0.39 5.28
CA VAL A 153 -16.10 0.75 6.56
C VAL A 153 -16.45 2.25 6.68
N ALA A 154 -15.83 3.11 5.87
CA ALA A 154 -16.09 4.53 5.91
C ALA A 154 -17.51 4.86 5.43
N PRO A 155 -18.21 5.81 6.09
CA PRO A 155 -19.49 6.33 5.62
C PRO A 155 -19.43 7.04 4.28
N ILE A 156 -18.26 7.62 3.94
CA ILE A 156 -18.02 8.36 2.68
C ILE A 156 -16.71 7.90 2.07
N VAL A 157 -16.72 7.61 0.76
CA VAL A 157 -15.53 7.23 -0.01
C VAL A 157 -15.29 8.24 -1.14
N ILE A 158 -14.16 8.93 -1.08
CA ILE A 158 -13.67 9.80 -2.16
C ILE A 158 -12.56 9.04 -2.90
N ALA A 159 -12.73 8.79 -4.20
CA ALA A 159 -11.76 8.03 -4.98
C ALA A 159 -11.15 8.86 -6.12
N GLU A 160 -9.83 8.96 -6.17
CA GLU A 160 -9.13 9.28 -7.41
C GLU A 160 -9.12 8.06 -8.33
N VAL A 161 -9.82 8.15 -9.45
CA VAL A 161 -9.82 7.09 -10.47
C VAL A 161 -8.76 7.41 -11.50
N ASN A 162 -7.58 6.78 -11.32
CA ASN A 162 -6.38 7.11 -12.08
C ASN A 162 -6.16 6.14 -13.24
N LYS A 163 -5.99 6.67 -14.45
CA LYS A 163 -5.67 5.88 -15.66
C LYS A 163 -4.30 5.21 -15.58
N GLN A 164 -3.37 5.75 -14.77
CA GLN A 164 -2.03 5.22 -14.61
C GLN A 164 -1.95 4.12 -13.52
N MET A 165 -3.02 3.95 -12.72
CA MET A 165 -3.08 2.90 -11.71
C MET A 165 -3.28 1.53 -12.37
N PRO A 166 -2.38 0.55 -12.16
CA PRO A 166 -2.54 -0.78 -12.73
C PRO A 166 -3.76 -1.50 -12.14
N PHE A 167 -4.42 -2.29 -12.96
CA PHE A 167 -5.47 -3.20 -12.52
C PHE A 167 -4.82 -4.52 -12.09
N ILE A 168 -4.94 -4.86 -10.80
CA ILE A 168 -4.35 -6.07 -10.22
C ILE A 168 -5.45 -6.83 -9.48
N GLY A 169 -5.48 -8.14 -9.68
CA GLY A 169 -6.47 -9.02 -9.07
C GLY A 169 -6.19 -9.35 -7.59
N GLY A 170 -6.89 -10.36 -7.09
CA GLY A 170 -6.86 -10.75 -5.68
C GLY A 170 -8.03 -10.13 -4.89
N ASP A 171 -7.88 -10.03 -3.57
CA ASP A 171 -8.82 -9.29 -2.72
C ASP A 171 -8.52 -7.78 -2.73
N ASN A 172 -8.54 -7.19 -3.92
CA ASN A 172 -8.02 -5.87 -4.26
C ASN A 172 -9.02 -5.02 -5.07
N LEU A 173 -10.30 -5.35 -5.03
CA LEU A 173 -11.29 -4.72 -5.89
C LEU A 173 -12.36 -3.98 -5.09
N ILE A 174 -12.85 -2.89 -5.67
CA ILE A 174 -14.02 -2.14 -5.20
C ILE A 174 -14.94 -1.82 -6.38
N HIS A 175 -16.24 -2.05 -6.21
CA HIS A 175 -17.20 -1.71 -7.24
C HIS A 175 -17.52 -0.21 -7.21
N VAL A 176 -17.65 0.41 -8.38
CA VAL A 176 -17.93 1.85 -8.57
C VAL A 176 -19.10 2.35 -7.70
N SER A 177 -20.13 1.53 -7.51
CA SER A 177 -21.29 1.89 -6.67
C SER A 177 -20.99 2.12 -5.17
N LYS A 178 -19.76 1.88 -4.74
CA LYS A 178 -19.26 2.15 -3.39
C LYS A 178 -18.49 3.47 -3.29
N LEU A 179 -18.33 4.17 -4.40
CA LEU A 179 -17.60 5.43 -4.47
C LEU A 179 -18.61 6.58 -4.45
N ASP A 180 -18.59 7.41 -3.41
CA ASP A 180 -19.52 8.54 -3.26
C ASP A 180 -19.07 9.76 -4.07
N TYR A 181 -17.76 9.92 -4.25
CA TYR A 181 -17.17 10.99 -5.07
C TYR A 181 -16.06 10.40 -5.93
N ILE A 182 -16.15 10.61 -7.22
CA ILE A 182 -15.20 10.10 -8.22
C ILE A 182 -14.45 11.27 -8.83
N VAL A 183 -13.14 11.27 -8.67
CA VAL A 183 -12.23 12.27 -9.23
C VAL A 183 -11.34 11.61 -10.29
N PRO A 184 -11.68 11.75 -11.59
CA PRO A 184 -10.87 11.19 -12.67
C PRO A 184 -9.50 11.88 -12.75
N THR A 185 -8.44 11.10 -12.86
CA THR A 185 -7.07 11.61 -13.02
C THR A 185 -6.24 10.78 -14.00
N ASP A 186 -5.13 11.35 -14.43
CA ASP A 186 -4.14 10.72 -15.32
C ASP A 186 -2.71 11.09 -14.84
N GLU A 187 -2.52 11.02 -13.51
CA GLU A 187 -1.23 11.35 -12.88
C GLU A 187 -0.35 10.09 -12.84
N PRO A 188 0.95 10.20 -13.20
CA PRO A 188 1.87 9.10 -13.05
C PRO A 188 2.04 8.73 -11.58
N LEU A 189 2.15 7.44 -11.29
CA LEU A 189 2.49 6.99 -9.95
C LEU A 189 3.92 7.40 -9.60
N THR A 190 4.16 7.69 -8.33
CA THR A 190 5.51 8.00 -7.86
C THR A 190 6.43 6.81 -8.04
N GLU A 191 7.57 7.02 -8.71
CA GLU A 191 8.60 5.99 -8.87
C GLU A 191 9.56 6.00 -7.68
N ILE A 192 9.91 4.81 -7.22
CA ILE A 192 10.91 4.61 -6.16
C ILE A 192 12.18 4.07 -6.81
N PRO A 193 13.29 4.82 -6.73
CA PRO A 193 14.55 4.37 -7.33
C PRO A 193 15.07 3.11 -6.62
N THR A 194 15.60 2.18 -7.40
CA THR A 194 16.28 0.99 -6.89
C THR A 194 17.44 1.37 -5.98
N ALA A 195 17.56 0.72 -4.83
CA ALA A 195 18.63 0.97 -3.89
C ALA A 195 20.00 0.61 -4.48
N LYS A 196 21.03 1.39 -4.16
CA LYS A 196 22.41 1.08 -4.56
C LYS A 196 22.96 0.00 -3.64
N ILE A 197 23.36 -1.13 -4.22
CA ILE A 197 23.95 -2.26 -3.51
C ILE A 197 25.45 -2.05 -3.46
N GLY A 198 25.99 -1.92 -2.26
CA GLY A 198 27.44 -1.84 -2.01
C GLY A 198 28.05 -3.23 -1.74
N PRO A 199 29.39 -3.28 -1.51
CA PRO A 199 30.08 -4.55 -1.22
C PRO A 199 29.59 -5.25 0.05
N THR A 200 29.18 -4.48 1.06
CA THR A 200 28.65 -5.00 2.34
C THR A 200 27.30 -5.67 2.14
N GLU A 201 26.36 -4.98 1.48
CA GLU A 201 25.03 -5.50 1.18
C GLU A 201 25.11 -6.75 0.30
N LYS A 202 26.01 -6.74 -0.69
CA LYS A 202 26.27 -7.90 -1.53
C LYS A 202 26.75 -9.10 -0.71
N ARG A 203 27.70 -8.89 0.22
CA ARG A 203 28.22 -9.98 1.07
C ARG A 203 27.15 -10.54 2.00
N ILE A 204 26.28 -9.68 2.55
CA ILE A 204 25.12 -10.10 3.33
C ILE A 204 24.17 -10.92 2.45
N GLY A 205 23.88 -10.45 1.24
CA GLY A 205 23.05 -11.17 0.26
C GLY A 205 23.55 -12.57 -0.05
N GLU A 206 24.84 -12.73 -0.29
CA GLU A 206 25.50 -14.03 -0.53
C GLU A 206 25.28 -14.99 0.66
N ILE A 207 25.50 -14.52 1.90
CA ILE A 207 25.33 -15.35 3.11
C ILE A 207 23.85 -15.74 3.31
N CYS A 208 22.92 -14.81 3.14
CA CYS A 208 21.49 -15.08 3.27
C CYS A 208 21.01 -16.07 2.19
N ALA A 209 21.52 -15.97 0.97
CA ALA A 209 21.15 -16.87 -0.13
C ALA A 209 21.54 -18.35 0.13
N GLU A 210 22.55 -18.60 0.97
CA GLU A 210 22.93 -19.97 1.37
C GLU A 210 21.84 -20.66 2.23
N LEU A 211 20.97 -19.89 2.87
CA LEU A 211 19.89 -20.39 3.71
C LEU A 211 18.58 -20.66 2.95
N ILE A 212 18.51 -20.26 1.67
CA ILE A 212 17.30 -20.35 0.85
C ILE A 212 17.44 -21.54 -0.12
N ASN A 213 16.41 -22.37 -0.18
CA ASN A 213 16.38 -23.58 -1.00
C ASN A 213 15.35 -23.45 -2.13
N ASP A 214 15.43 -24.34 -3.10
CA ASP A 214 14.43 -24.46 -4.17
C ASP A 214 13.03 -24.72 -3.59
N GLY A 215 12.06 -23.92 -4.01
CA GLY A 215 10.69 -24.05 -3.58
C GLY A 215 10.33 -23.37 -2.26
N ASP A 216 11.28 -22.71 -1.60
CA ASP A 216 10.97 -21.88 -0.41
C ASP A 216 10.04 -20.73 -0.76
N THR A 217 9.17 -20.37 0.18
CA THR A 217 8.31 -19.19 0.05
C THR A 217 8.94 -18.02 0.80
N LEU A 218 9.15 -16.91 0.11
CA LEU A 218 9.88 -15.77 0.64
C LEU A 218 8.94 -14.67 1.12
N GLN A 219 9.25 -14.08 2.27
CA GLN A 219 8.89 -12.73 2.66
C GLN A 219 10.14 -11.87 2.59
N ILE A 220 10.10 -10.79 1.83
CA ILE A 220 11.26 -9.93 1.56
C ILE A 220 10.90 -8.49 1.94
N GLY A 221 11.76 -7.83 2.71
CA GLY A 221 11.67 -6.39 2.97
C GLY A 221 12.08 -5.55 1.75
N ILE A 222 12.28 -4.26 1.97
CA ILE A 222 12.72 -3.29 0.97
C ILE A 222 14.11 -2.75 1.30
N GLY A 223 14.83 -2.28 0.27
CA GLY A 223 16.12 -1.63 0.41
C GLY A 223 17.30 -2.46 -0.11
N ALA A 224 18.51 -1.96 0.11
CA ALA A 224 19.71 -2.51 -0.50
C ALA A 224 20.03 -3.96 -0.09
N ILE A 225 19.74 -4.35 1.15
CA ILE A 225 20.00 -5.72 1.64
C ILE A 225 19.03 -6.73 1.03
N PRO A 226 17.69 -6.56 1.10
CA PRO A 226 16.75 -7.44 0.42
C PRO A 226 16.99 -7.56 -1.09
N ASP A 227 17.28 -6.45 -1.77
CA ASP A 227 17.61 -6.47 -3.20
C ASP A 227 18.89 -7.24 -3.49
N ALA A 228 19.91 -7.15 -2.61
CA ALA A 228 21.13 -7.92 -2.74
C ALA A 228 20.89 -9.42 -2.54
N VAL A 229 20.01 -9.81 -1.63
CA VAL A 229 19.60 -11.22 -1.46
C VAL A 229 18.95 -11.73 -2.74
N LEU A 230 17.95 -11.03 -3.28
CA LEU A 230 17.28 -11.43 -4.52
C LEU A 230 18.26 -11.61 -5.68
N GLN A 231 19.25 -10.72 -5.82
CA GLN A 231 20.30 -10.86 -6.86
C GLN A 231 21.16 -12.12 -6.71
N CYS A 232 21.29 -12.64 -5.48
CA CYS A 232 22.06 -13.86 -5.22
C CYS A 232 21.25 -15.16 -5.39
N LEU A 233 19.94 -15.07 -5.70
CA LEU A 233 19.05 -16.23 -5.84
C LEU A 233 18.86 -16.69 -7.31
N GLY A 234 19.67 -16.22 -8.24
CA GLY A 234 19.49 -16.50 -9.67
C GLY A 234 19.61 -17.97 -10.07
N ASP A 235 20.16 -18.83 -9.22
CA ASP A 235 20.25 -20.29 -9.40
C ASP A 235 19.13 -21.08 -8.72
N ARG A 236 18.29 -20.41 -7.91
CA ARG A 236 17.17 -21.04 -7.21
C ARG A 236 15.96 -21.21 -8.13
N LYS A 237 15.16 -22.25 -7.85
CA LYS A 237 14.02 -22.65 -8.67
C LYS A 237 12.74 -22.74 -7.84
N ASP A 238 11.62 -22.47 -8.51
CA ASP A 238 10.28 -22.64 -7.97
C ASP A 238 10.05 -21.90 -6.66
N LEU A 239 10.71 -20.77 -6.45
CA LEU A 239 10.47 -19.93 -5.30
C LEU A 239 9.03 -19.41 -5.28
N GLY A 240 8.46 -19.31 -4.08
CA GLY A 240 7.20 -18.64 -3.81
C GLY A 240 7.42 -17.24 -3.27
N LEU A 241 6.38 -16.40 -3.33
CA LEU A 241 6.38 -15.12 -2.65
C LEU A 241 5.07 -14.92 -1.88
N HIS A 242 5.19 -14.57 -0.60
CA HIS A 242 4.13 -14.10 0.28
C HIS A 242 4.73 -12.98 1.13
N THR A 243 4.55 -11.74 0.69
CA THR A 243 5.28 -10.60 1.25
C THR A 243 4.42 -9.34 1.26
N GLU A 244 4.60 -8.48 2.26
CA GLU A 244 3.99 -7.16 2.26
C GLU A 244 4.37 -6.36 1.00
N MET A 245 5.66 -6.34 0.69
CA MET A 245 6.25 -5.45 -0.31
C MET A 245 6.70 -6.21 -1.55
N PHE A 246 6.29 -5.72 -2.73
CA PHE A 246 6.75 -6.19 -4.03
C PHE A 246 7.55 -5.08 -4.72
N THR A 247 8.77 -5.41 -5.17
CA THR A 247 9.73 -4.45 -5.77
C THR A 247 10.20 -4.90 -7.14
N ASP A 248 11.00 -4.06 -7.82
CA ASP A 248 11.65 -4.39 -9.10
C ASP A 248 12.49 -5.68 -9.00
N GLY A 249 13.14 -5.93 -7.86
CA GLY A 249 13.89 -7.17 -7.64
C GLY A 249 13.04 -8.43 -7.79
N VAL A 250 11.82 -8.40 -7.27
CA VAL A 250 10.85 -9.50 -7.41
C VAL A 250 10.41 -9.64 -8.87
N MET A 251 10.11 -8.53 -9.56
CA MET A 251 9.77 -8.55 -11.00
C MET A 251 10.87 -9.25 -11.83
N HIS A 252 12.13 -8.91 -11.57
CA HIS A 252 13.26 -9.55 -12.27
C HIS A 252 13.34 -11.05 -12.00
N MET A 253 13.10 -11.49 -10.78
CA MET A 253 13.07 -12.90 -10.40
C MET A 253 11.90 -13.68 -11.03
N MET A 254 10.73 -13.01 -11.20
CA MET A 254 9.60 -13.60 -11.94
C MET A 254 9.91 -13.73 -13.44
N ARG A 255 10.49 -12.70 -14.05
CA ARG A 255 10.87 -12.71 -15.48
C ARG A 255 11.93 -13.76 -15.80
N SER A 256 12.86 -14.01 -14.88
CA SER A 256 13.88 -15.05 -15.04
C SER A 256 13.37 -16.46 -14.73
N GLY A 257 12.13 -16.60 -14.23
CA GLY A 257 11.51 -17.89 -13.92
C GLY A 257 11.96 -18.51 -12.58
N ASN A 258 12.64 -17.74 -11.73
CA ASN A 258 13.06 -18.20 -10.40
C ASN A 258 11.87 -18.22 -9.43
N ILE A 259 10.96 -17.22 -9.52
CA ILE A 259 9.72 -17.15 -8.74
C ILE A 259 8.57 -17.61 -9.63
N THR A 260 8.04 -18.80 -9.35
CA THR A 260 6.92 -19.42 -10.06
C THR A 260 5.68 -19.61 -9.16
N GLY A 261 5.88 -19.64 -7.85
CA GLY A 261 4.85 -20.00 -6.87
C GLY A 261 4.36 -21.43 -6.96
N ALA A 262 4.98 -22.27 -7.78
CA ALA A 262 4.49 -23.63 -8.06
C ALA A 262 4.47 -24.55 -6.82
N ARG A 263 5.30 -24.25 -5.81
CA ARG A 263 5.42 -25.04 -4.59
C ARG A 263 4.86 -24.34 -3.35
N LYS A 264 4.15 -23.20 -3.54
CA LYS A 264 3.48 -22.52 -2.43
C LYS A 264 2.32 -23.33 -1.87
N THR A 265 2.16 -23.26 -0.56
CA THR A 265 1.00 -23.82 0.15
C THR A 265 -0.23 -22.93 -0.01
N LEU A 266 -0.09 -21.64 0.33
CA LEU A 266 -1.15 -20.64 0.10
C LEU A 266 -0.97 -19.96 -1.26
N HIS A 267 -2.07 -19.76 -1.97
CA HIS A 267 -2.08 -19.11 -3.29
C HIS A 267 -1.06 -19.76 -4.26
N PRO A 268 -1.17 -21.08 -4.55
CA PRO A 268 -0.24 -21.76 -5.46
C PRO A 268 -0.26 -21.12 -6.86
N TYR A 269 0.92 -21.00 -7.46
CA TYR A 269 1.17 -20.30 -8.74
C TYR A 269 0.90 -18.80 -8.73
N LYS A 270 0.72 -18.20 -7.54
CA LYS A 270 0.52 -16.76 -7.37
C LYS A 270 1.63 -16.14 -6.54
N VAL A 271 1.94 -14.93 -6.87
CA VAL A 271 2.72 -14.00 -6.04
C VAL A 271 1.73 -13.15 -5.27
N ALA A 272 1.74 -13.24 -3.96
CA ALA A 272 0.83 -12.51 -3.09
C ALA A 272 1.53 -11.35 -2.38
N SER A 273 0.93 -10.14 -2.41
CA SER A 273 1.48 -8.94 -1.79
C SER A 273 0.37 -7.96 -1.34
N SER A 274 0.73 -6.97 -0.52
CA SER A 274 -0.17 -5.86 -0.13
C SER A 274 0.20 -4.54 -0.78
N ILE A 275 1.49 -4.33 -1.09
CA ILE A 275 2.04 -3.07 -1.57
C ILE A 275 3.05 -3.35 -2.68
N ILE A 276 2.96 -2.59 -3.76
CA ILE A 276 3.91 -2.63 -4.88
C ILE A 276 4.55 -1.25 -5.00
N MET A 277 5.87 -1.18 -4.96
CA MET A 277 6.61 0.08 -5.11
C MET A 277 7.89 -0.14 -5.91
N GLY A 278 8.14 0.70 -6.91
CA GLY A 278 9.35 0.63 -7.73
C GLY A 278 9.29 1.55 -8.93
N SER A 279 9.82 1.06 -10.05
CA SER A 279 9.89 1.78 -11.31
C SER A 279 8.55 1.76 -12.07
N ARG A 280 8.45 2.63 -13.05
CA ARG A 280 7.36 2.58 -14.03
C ARG A 280 7.26 1.22 -14.73
N GLU A 281 8.40 0.61 -15.05
CA GLU A 281 8.45 -0.72 -15.66
C GLU A 281 7.78 -1.77 -14.78
N LEU A 282 7.95 -1.67 -13.46
CA LEU A 282 7.25 -2.52 -12.50
C LEU A 282 5.74 -2.30 -12.56
N TYR A 283 5.27 -1.07 -12.59
CA TYR A 283 3.82 -0.78 -12.65
C TYR A 283 3.19 -1.26 -13.95
N GLU A 284 3.91 -1.17 -15.07
CA GLU A 284 3.48 -1.75 -16.34
C GLU A 284 3.47 -3.29 -16.31
N PHE A 285 4.44 -3.92 -15.65
CA PHE A 285 4.55 -5.38 -15.53
C PHE A 285 3.42 -6.00 -14.71
N VAL A 286 2.99 -5.34 -13.65
CA VAL A 286 1.97 -5.87 -12.74
C VAL A 286 0.54 -5.65 -13.25
N ASN A 287 0.35 -4.77 -14.24
CA ASN A 287 -0.95 -4.46 -14.78
C ASN A 287 -1.56 -5.66 -15.53
N ASN A 288 -2.72 -6.13 -15.08
CA ASN A 288 -3.41 -7.32 -15.60
C ASN A 288 -2.54 -8.59 -15.62
N ASN A 289 -1.58 -8.71 -14.70
CA ASN A 289 -0.74 -9.89 -14.61
C ASN A 289 -1.42 -10.94 -13.70
N GLU A 290 -1.91 -12.01 -14.31
CA GLU A 290 -2.65 -13.06 -13.62
C GLU A 290 -1.83 -13.83 -12.56
N MET A 291 -0.50 -13.76 -12.60
CA MET A 291 0.34 -14.37 -11.56
C MET A 291 0.40 -13.56 -10.26
N ILE A 292 -0.08 -12.31 -10.26
CA ILE A 292 0.04 -11.39 -9.14
C ILE A 292 -1.35 -11.16 -8.53
N GLU A 293 -1.43 -11.34 -7.23
CA GLU A 293 -2.63 -11.07 -6.46
C GLU A 293 -2.30 -10.18 -5.25
N MET A 294 -3.14 -9.16 -5.05
CA MET A 294 -3.01 -8.25 -3.92
C MET A 294 -4.05 -8.59 -2.84
N TYR A 295 -3.62 -8.50 -1.60
CA TYR A 295 -4.47 -8.80 -0.44
C TYR A 295 -4.27 -7.74 0.65
N PRO A 296 -5.32 -7.44 1.45
CA PRO A 296 -5.19 -6.58 2.62
C PRO A 296 -4.13 -7.07 3.61
N VAL A 297 -3.57 -6.14 4.37
CA VAL A 297 -2.42 -6.41 5.24
C VAL A 297 -2.78 -7.34 6.42
N ASP A 298 -4.03 -7.38 6.83
CA ASP A 298 -4.52 -8.32 7.85
C ASP A 298 -4.61 -9.77 7.35
N HIS A 299 -4.45 -9.99 6.03
CA HIS A 299 -4.21 -11.32 5.45
C HIS A 299 -2.70 -11.54 5.22
N MET A 300 -2.00 -10.54 4.67
CA MET A 300 -0.61 -10.71 4.25
C MET A 300 0.39 -10.79 5.40
N ASN A 301 0.16 -10.03 6.47
CA ASN A 301 1.10 -9.92 7.60
C ASN A 301 0.60 -10.60 8.88
N ASP A 302 -0.59 -11.25 8.86
CA ASP A 302 -1.06 -12.02 9.99
C ASP A 302 -0.15 -13.25 10.20
N PRO A 303 0.48 -13.39 11.38
CA PRO A 303 1.37 -14.53 11.67
C PRO A 303 0.71 -15.89 11.49
N TYR A 304 -0.60 -16.00 11.76
CA TYR A 304 -1.34 -17.26 11.56
C TYR A 304 -1.55 -17.59 10.08
N VAL A 305 -1.73 -16.58 9.23
CA VAL A 305 -1.83 -16.77 7.77
C VAL A 305 -0.45 -17.08 7.20
N VAL A 306 0.56 -16.28 7.53
CA VAL A 306 1.94 -16.48 7.08
C VAL A 306 2.45 -17.86 7.45
N GLY A 307 2.19 -18.31 8.70
CA GLY A 307 2.60 -19.61 9.21
C GLY A 307 1.96 -20.84 8.53
N GLN A 308 0.99 -20.64 7.64
CA GLN A 308 0.40 -21.72 6.83
C GLN A 308 1.21 -22.04 5.56
N ASN A 309 2.19 -21.20 5.21
CA ASN A 309 3.09 -21.51 4.11
C ASN A 309 4.20 -22.45 4.58
N ASP A 310 4.32 -23.61 3.93
CA ASP A 310 5.46 -24.49 4.13
C ASP A 310 6.76 -23.81 3.67
N ASN A 311 7.85 -24.07 4.38
CA ASN A 311 9.16 -23.54 4.05
C ASN A 311 9.19 -22.00 3.88
N MET A 312 8.50 -21.29 4.78
CA MET A 312 8.50 -19.84 4.80
C MET A 312 9.83 -19.28 5.28
N VAL A 313 10.47 -18.45 4.49
CA VAL A 313 11.73 -17.76 4.81
C VAL A 313 11.48 -16.26 4.83
N SER A 314 11.66 -15.64 6.01
CA SER A 314 11.47 -14.21 6.21
C SER A 314 12.82 -13.49 6.33
N ILE A 315 13.03 -12.45 5.51
CA ILE A 315 14.28 -11.70 5.44
C ILE A 315 13.98 -10.22 5.63
N ASN A 316 14.43 -9.68 6.76
CA ASN A 316 14.26 -8.28 7.11
C ASN A 316 15.55 -7.70 7.68
N SER A 317 15.72 -6.38 7.53
CA SER A 317 16.80 -5.63 8.15
C SER A 317 16.45 -5.27 9.59
N CYS A 318 17.47 -5.06 10.43
CA CYS A 318 17.32 -4.49 11.76
C CYS A 318 18.20 -3.25 11.92
N LEU A 319 17.90 -2.41 12.92
CA LEU A 319 18.72 -1.25 13.27
C LEU A 319 19.92 -1.68 14.09
N GLU A 320 19.71 -2.56 15.08
CA GLU A 320 20.77 -3.05 15.96
C GLU A 320 20.45 -4.44 16.52
N ILE A 321 21.48 -5.13 16.94
CA ILE A 321 21.39 -6.41 17.64
C ILE A 321 22.41 -6.42 18.78
N ASP A 322 22.02 -6.88 19.97
CA ASP A 322 22.94 -7.05 21.09
C ASP A 322 23.69 -8.38 21.07
N LEU A 323 24.65 -8.54 21.98
CA LEU A 323 25.45 -9.78 22.07
C LEU A 323 24.66 -11.00 22.57
N CYS A 324 23.44 -10.80 23.06
CA CYS A 324 22.52 -11.86 23.47
C CYS A 324 21.56 -12.27 22.35
N GLY A 325 21.63 -11.62 21.18
CA GLY A 325 20.78 -11.90 20.03
C GLY A 325 19.42 -11.18 20.07
N GLN A 326 19.24 -10.18 20.95
CA GLN A 326 18.04 -9.35 20.95
C GLN A 326 18.12 -8.32 19.81
N VAL A 327 17.08 -8.24 19.01
CA VAL A 327 17.03 -7.43 17.79
C VAL A 327 16.07 -6.25 17.99
N ALA A 328 16.52 -5.04 17.63
CA ALA A 328 15.68 -3.86 17.46
C ALA A 328 15.56 -3.53 15.98
N SER A 329 14.33 -3.49 15.46
CA SER A 329 14.04 -3.23 14.03
C SER A 329 13.37 -1.89 13.82
N GLU A 330 12.95 -1.18 14.88
CA GLU A 330 12.26 0.11 14.85
C GLU A 330 12.98 1.16 15.71
#